data_5446148c2fcb05294f97858299139888
#
_entry.id   5446148c2fcb05294f97858299139888
#
_cell.length_a   1.000
_cell.length_b   1.000
_cell.length_c   1.000
_cell.angle_alpha   90.00
_cell.angle_beta   90.00
_cell.angle_gamma   90.00
#
_symmetry.space_group_name_H-M   'P 1'
#
loop_
_entity.id
_entity.type
_entity.pdbx_description
1 polymer ?
#
loop_
_entity_poly.entity_id
_entity_poly.type
_entity_poly.pdbx_seq_one_letter_code
_entity_poly.pdbx_strand_id
1 'polypeptide(L)'
;HTEITNTYFNLKIKQTDFVLLKNSVLVKKYEFENKNNIELNVNFLVHSKLLTDYNNMVSGEVKNNTLIQYCHDYTMYTFSDKPFLSYQINNTKENISSGVIKDKDYIGMSCDSSISYDIGTLKPNEKKELTVYLYFKKSDETEEILNKELTEIKKLDVKKEEQTVEKYWK
;
A
#
# COMPACT_ATOMS: atom_id res chain seq x y z
N HIS A 1 3.68 5.62 -14.92
CA HIS A 1 3.01 6.70 -14.19
C HIS A 1 1.54 6.75 -14.56
N THR A 2 0.70 6.94 -13.57
CA THR A 2 -0.75 7.17 -13.73
C THR A 2 -1.12 8.46 -13.02
N GLU A 3 -1.90 9.32 -13.68
CA GLU A 3 -2.45 10.52 -13.07
C GLU A 3 -3.98 10.41 -12.99
N ILE A 4 -4.51 10.67 -11.82
CA ILE A 4 -5.96 10.65 -11.54
C ILE A 4 -6.34 12.01 -10.98
N THR A 5 -7.40 12.60 -11.48
CA THR A 5 -7.97 13.83 -10.92
C THR A 5 -9.40 13.56 -10.45
N ASN A 6 -9.63 13.77 -9.17
CA ASN A 6 -10.98 13.84 -8.64
C ASN A 6 -11.53 15.23 -8.94
N THR A 7 -12.43 15.33 -9.90
CA THR A 7 -12.97 16.62 -10.38
C THR A 7 -13.88 17.30 -9.36
N TYR A 8 -14.49 16.55 -8.44
CA TYR A 8 -15.37 17.12 -7.42
C TYR A 8 -14.57 17.88 -6.36
N PHE A 9 -13.50 17.27 -5.86
CA PHE A 9 -12.63 17.90 -4.85
C PHE A 9 -11.42 18.62 -5.46
N ASN A 10 -11.25 18.56 -6.79
CA ASN A 10 -10.08 19.06 -7.49
C ASN A 10 -8.75 18.57 -6.84
N LEU A 11 -8.74 17.29 -6.44
CA LEU A 11 -7.59 16.60 -5.90
C LEU A 11 -6.91 15.81 -7.02
N LYS A 12 -5.64 16.11 -7.28
CA LYS A 12 -4.81 15.36 -8.22
C LYS A 12 -3.98 14.32 -7.47
N ILE A 13 -3.98 13.09 -7.97
CA ILE A 13 -3.15 11.99 -7.47
C ILE A 13 -2.27 11.50 -8.61
N LYS A 14 -0.96 11.54 -8.41
CA LYS A 14 0.01 10.93 -9.29
C LYS A 14 0.53 9.65 -8.66
N GLN A 15 0.38 8.52 -9.36
CA GLN A 15 0.92 7.23 -8.96
C GLN A 15 2.11 6.86 -9.84
N THR A 16 3.18 6.37 -9.21
CA THR A 16 4.36 5.81 -9.86
C THR A 16 4.63 4.43 -9.28
N ASP A 17 4.65 3.42 -10.14
CA ASP A 17 4.91 2.03 -9.75
C ASP A 17 6.24 1.56 -10.36
N PHE A 18 7.06 0.88 -9.58
CA PHE A 18 8.27 0.20 -10.05
C PHE A 18 8.66 -0.95 -9.11
N VAL A 19 9.40 -1.93 -9.66
CA VAL A 19 9.91 -3.06 -8.88
C VAL A 19 11.39 -2.84 -8.60
N LEU A 20 11.81 -3.07 -7.36
CA LEU A 20 13.22 -3.00 -6.99
C LEU A 20 14.04 -4.08 -7.71
N LEU A 21 15.25 -3.74 -8.17
CA LEU A 21 16.09 -4.68 -8.94
C LEU A 21 16.64 -5.84 -8.09
N LYS A 22 16.77 -5.65 -6.77
CA LYS A 22 17.41 -6.62 -5.89
C LYS A 22 16.45 -7.47 -5.07
N ASN A 23 15.20 -7.03 -4.92
CA ASN A 23 14.23 -7.65 -4.02
C ASN A 23 12.89 -7.76 -4.74
N SER A 24 12.07 -8.75 -4.36
CA SER A 24 10.71 -8.92 -4.89
C SER A 24 9.74 -7.90 -4.28
N VAL A 25 10.07 -6.61 -4.38
CA VAL A 25 9.30 -5.50 -3.83
C VAL A 25 8.76 -4.63 -4.95
N LEU A 26 7.44 -4.51 -5.01
CA LEU A 26 6.75 -3.50 -5.80
C LEU A 26 6.60 -2.24 -4.95
N VAL A 27 7.15 -1.14 -5.42
CA VAL A 27 7.02 0.19 -4.80
C VAL A 27 5.93 0.96 -5.52
N LYS A 28 4.98 1.52 -4.76
CA LYS A 28 3.92 2.39 -5.22
C LYS A 28 4.06 3.75 -4.55
N LYS A 29 4.46 4.75 -5.32
CA LYS A 29 4.53 6.14 -4.84
C LYS A 29 3.26 6.88 -5.22
N TYR A 30 2.67 7.57 -4.26
CA TYR A 30 1.53 8.45 -4.48
C TYR A 30 1.92 9.87 -4.10
N GLU A 31 1.69 10.82 -5.01
CA GLU A 31 1.73 12.26 -4.75
C GLU A 31 0.31 12.80 -4.81
N PHE A 32 -0.15 13.40 -3.72
CA PHE A 32 -1.45 14.05 -3.61
C PHE A 32 -1.25 15.55 -3.72
N GLU A 33 -1.95 16.21 -4.62
CA GLU A 33 -1.87 17.65 -4.83
C GLU A 33 -3.28 18.26 -4.75
N ASN A 34 -3.46 19.17 -3.82
CA ASN A 34 -4.70 19.93 -3.70
C ASN A 34 -4.73 21.05 -4.74
N LYS A 35 -5.55 20.90 -5.78
CA LYS A 35 -5.79 21.92 -6.81
C LYS A 35 -6.98 22.81 -6.49
N ASN A 36 -7.63 22.61 -5.33
CA ASN A 36 -8.72 23.46 -4.87
C ASN A 36 -8.17 24.76 -4.24
N ASN A 37 -9.03 25.74 -4.07
CA ASN A 37 -8.74 26.99 -3.39
C ASN A 37 -9.05 26.94 -1.86
N ILE A 38 -9.52 25.79 -1.36
CA ILE A 38 -9.77 25.51 0.05
C ILE A 38 -8.91 24.37 0.55
N GLU A 39 -8.75 24.25 1.85
CA GLU A 39 -8.07 23.09 2.47
C GLU A 39 -8.89 21.81 2.27
N LEU A 40 -8.19 20.70 2.02
CA LEU A 40 -8.78 19.37 1.90
C LEU A 40 -8.16 18.44 2.95
N ASN A 41 -9.02 17.75 3.70
CA ASN A 41 -8.58 16.64 4.55
C ASN A 41 -8.69 15.32 3.77
N VAL A 42 -7.58 14.60 3.63
CA VAL A 42 -7.46 13.45 2.71
C VAL A 42 -7.14 12.18 3.49
N ASN A 43 -8.03 11.21 3.42
CA ASN A 43 -7.78 9.81 3.77
C ASN A 43 -7.65 8.98 2.50
N PHE A 44 -6.65 8.12 2.43
CA PHE A 44 -6.37 7.29 1.29
C PHE A 44 -6.54 5.80 1.62
N LEU A 45 -7.36 5.11 0.84
CA LEU A 45 -7.62 3.68 1.00
C LEU A 45 -6.88 2.89 -0.07
N VAL A 46 -6.12 1.89 0.36
CA VAL A 46 -5.51 0.88 -0.51
C VAL A 46 -6.28 -0.42 -0.33
N HIS A 47 -6.93 -0.87 -1.39
CA HIS A 47 -7.63 -2.15 -1.43
C HIS A 47 -6.79 -3.19 -2.16
N SER A 48 -6.75 -4.38 -1.62
CA SER A 48 -6.05 -5.52 -2.20
C SER A 48 -6.96 -6.74 -2.20
N LYS A 49 -7.00 -7.42 -3.34
CA LYS A 49 -7.60 -8.75 -3.46
C LYS A 49 -6.59 -9.65 -4.14
N LEU A 50 -5.87 -10.41 -3.34
CA LEU A 50 -4.87 -11.34 -3.84
C LEU A 50 -5.58 -12.57 -4.41
N LEU A 51 -5.43 -12.78 -5.71
CA LEU A 51 -5.97 -13.95 -6.42
C LEU A 51 -4.80 -14.82 -6.89
N THR A 52 -4.94 -16.11 -6.69
CA THR A 52 -4.07 -17.13 -7.27
C THR A 52 -4.87 -17.98 -8.25
N ASP A 53 -4.22 -18.88 -8.96
CA ASP A 53 -4.85 -19.86 -9.84
C ASP A 53 -5.93 -20.70 -9.12
N TYR A 54 -5.83 -20.80 -7.79
CA TYR A 54 -6.78 -21.48 -6.94
C TYR A 54 -7.80 -20.56 -6.23
N ASN A 55 -7.75 -19.25 -6.49
CA ASN A 55 -8.57 -18.25 -5.80
C ASN A 55 -8.43 -18.26 -4.26
N ASN A 56 -7.30 -18.73 -3.74
CA ASN A 56 -7.14 -19.01 -2.33
C ASN A 56 -6.13 -18.07 -1.69
N MET A 57 -6.62 -17.01 -1.08
CA MET A 57 -5.95 -16.42 0.05
C MET A 57 -6.48 -17.06 1.32
N VAL A 58 -5.61 -17.65 2.12
CA VAL A 58 -6.01 -18.48 3.25
C VAL A 58 -6.28 -17.64 4.50
N SER A 59 -5.50 -16.58 4.69
CA SER A 59 -5.66 -15.71 5.86
C SER A 59 -5.02 -14.36 5.65
N GLY A 60 -5.36 -13.42 6.53
CA GLY A 60 -4.70 -12.13 6.63
C GLY A 60 -4.69 -11.64 8.07
N GLU A 61 -3.66 -10.92 8.42
CA GLU A 61 -3.50 -10.25 9.70
C GLU A 61 -2.75 -8.92 9.55
N VAL A 62 -2.84 -8.07 10.57
CA VAL A 62 -2.01 -6.86 10.67
C VAL A 62 -1.09 -6.96 11.88
N LYS A 63 0.21 -6.81 11.65
CA LYS A 63 1.23 -6.84 12.67
C LYS A 63 2.28 -5.75 12.40
N ASN A 64 2.63 -4.96 13.41
CA ASN A 64 3.64 -3.91 13.32
C ASN A 64 3.45 -2.96 12.11
N ASN A 65 2.24 -2.47 11.89
CA ASN A 65 1.88 -1.65 10.71
C ASN A 65 2.20 -2.33 9.36
N THR A 66 2.06 -3.63 9.30
CA THR A 66 2.21 -4.43 8.09
C THR A 66 0.98 -5.29 7.92
N LEU A 67 0.29 -5.16 6.78
CA LEU A 67 -0.75 -6.10 6.37
C LEU A 67 -0.06 -7.32 5.78
N ILE A 68 -0.36 -8.48 6.32
CA ILE A 68 0.21 -9.77 5.93
C ILE A 68 -0.91 -10.58 5.30
N GLN A 69 -0.71 -11.02 4.07
CA GLN A 69 -1.67 -11.84 3.32
C GLN A 69 -0.99 -13.13 2.89
N TYR A 70 -1.48 -14.24 3.44
CA TYR A 70 -0.94 -15.57 3.19
C TYR A 70 -1.61 -16.19 1.96
N CYS A 71 -0.81 -16.70 1.04
CA CYS A 71 -1.26 -17.30 -0.19
C CYS A 71 -0.40 -18.53 -0.54
N HIS A 72 -0.82 -19.71 -0.12
CA HIS A 72 -0.05 -20.94 -0.28
C HIS A 72 1.39 -20.80 0.26
N ASP A 73 2.37 -21.06 -0.60
CA ASP A 73 3.79 -21.00 -0.28
C ASP A 73 4.35 -19.58 -0.24
N TYR A 74 3.54 -18.59 -0.56
CA TYR A 74 3.95 -17.19 -0.62
C TYR A 74 3.16 -16.32 0.34
N THR A 75 3.82 -15.33 0.86
CA THR A 75 3.22 -14.31 1.70
C THR A 75 3.48 -12.94 1.09
N MET A 76 2.45 -12.11 1.03
CA MET A 76 2.54 -10.71 0.64
C MET A 76 2.49 -9.83 1.87
N TYR A 77 3.50 -8.99 2.02
CA TYR A 77 3.61 -7.98 3.07
C TYR A 77 3.36 -6.62 2.47
N THR A 78 2.30 -5.95 2.91
CA THR A 78 2.00 -4.57 2.51
C THR A 78 2.24 -3.62 3.66
N PHE A 79 3.13 -2.68 3.47
CA PHE A 79 3.53 -1.69 4.48
C PHE A 79 3.86 -0.35 3.79
N SER A 80 4.15 0.69 4.57
CA SER A 80 4.40 2.02 4.01
C SER A 80 5.38 2.82 4.87
N ASP A 81 5.75 3.99 4.36
CA ASP A 81 6.53 5.01 5.08
C ASP A 81 5.70 5.72 6.17
N LYS A 82 4.38 5.50 6.21
CA LYS A 82 3.46 6.04 7.22
C LYS A 82 2.70 4.92 7.94
N PRO A 83 2.30 5.12 9.19
CA PRO A 83 1.44 4.16 9.88
C PRO A 83 0.05 4.08 9.25
N PHE A 84 -0.62 2.96 9.41
CA PHE A 84 -2.04 2.82 9.07
C PHE A 84 -2.90 3.68 10.00
N LEU A 85 -3.96 4.25 9.47
CA LEU A 85 -5.03 4.82 10.25
C LEU A 85 -5.98 3.72 10.74
N SER A 86 -6.34 2.79 9.86
CA SER A 86 -7.17 1.61 10.15
C SER A 86 -6.96 0.56 9.07
N TYR A 87 -7.45 -0.66 9.32
CA TYR A 87 -7.43 -1.76 8.37
C TYR A 87 -8.69 -2.62 8.47
N GLN A 88 -8.95 -3.40 7.44
CA GLN A 88 -9.97 -4.44 7.48
C GLN A 88 -9.57 -5.57 6.55
N ILE A 89 -9.76 -6.81 7.01
CA ILE A 89 -9.56 -8.01 6.23
C ILE A 89 -10.91 -8.69 6.06
N ASN A 90 -11.21 -9.09 4.82
CA ASN A 90 -12.46 -9.66 4.35
C ASN A 90 -13.65 -8.69 4.34
N ASN A 91 -14.49 -8.79 3.31
CA ASN A 91 -15.68 -7.99 3.06
C ASN A 91 -15.41 -6.47 3.03
N THR A 92 -14.21 -6.07 2.58
CA THR A 92 -13.83 -4.66 2.57
C THR A 92 -14.50 -3.89 1.44
N LYS A 93 -14.82 -4.56 0.33
CA LYS A 93 -15.46 -3.95 -0.83
C LYS A 93 -16.78 -3.24 -0.49
N GLU A 94 -17.55 -3.80 0.44
CA GLU A 94 -18.83 -3.23 0.88
C GLU A 94 -18.64 -1.93 1.68
N ASN A 95 -17.51 -1.80 2.38
CA ASN A 95 -17.21 -0.68 3.26
C ASN A 95 -16.38 0.44 2.59
N ILE A 96 -15.67 0.14 1.50
CA ILE A 96 -14.83 1.11 0.78
C ILE A 96 -15.64 2.34 0.34
N SER A 97 -16.85 2.13 -0.17
CA SER A 97 -17.71 3.22 -0.65
C SER A 97 -18.11 4.22 0.43
N SER A 98 -18.18 3.78 1.68
CA SER A 98 -18.46 4.64 2.84
C SER A 98 -17.20 5.33 3.39
N GLY A 99 -16.01 4.91 2.95
CA GLY A 99 -14.73 5.38 3.47
C GLY A 99 -14.40 4.90 4.89
N VAL A 100 -15.23 4.00 5.45
CA VAL A 100 -15.08 3.48 6.82
C VAL A 100 -14.67 2.03 6.75
N ILE A 101 -13.50 1.72 7.28
CA ILE A 101 -13.03 0.35 7.51
C ILE A 101 -12.79 0.14 8.99
N LYS A 102 -13.00 -1.10 9.47
CA LYS A 102 -12.90 -1.46 10.89
C LYS A 102 -11.70 -2.36 11.09
N ASP A 103 -10.92 -2.08 12.11
CA ASP A 103 -9.80 -2.95 12.50
C ASP A 103 -10.30 -4.37 12.74
N LYS A 104 -9.93 -5.28 11.82
CA LYS A 104 -10.46 -6.64 11.81
C LYS A 104 -9.55 -7.60 11.07
N ASP A 105 -9.04 -8.58 11.80
CA ASP A 105 -8.39 -9.75 11.23
C ASP A 105 -9.40 -10.80 10.76
N TYR A 106 -8.96 -11.67 9.85
CA TYR A 106 -9.78 -12.73 9.30
C TYR A 106 -8.94 -13.92 8.89
N ILE A 107 -9.41 -15.10 9.21
CA ILE A 107 -8.87 -16.36 8.72
C ILE A 107 -9.92 -17.03 7.85
N GLY A 108 -9.59 -17.25 6.58
CA GLY A 108 -10.52 -17.86 5.62
C GLY A 108 -10.00 -17.78 4.20
N MET A 109 -10.82 -18.30 3.27
CA MET A 109 -10.47 -18.38 1.84
C MET A 109 -10.99 -17.17 1.08
N SER A 110 -10.23 -16.77 0.07
CA SER A 110 -10.61 -15.71 -0.90
C SER A 110 -10.98 -14.38 -0.25
N CYS A 111 -10.27 -13.96 0.77
CA CYS A 111 -10.50 -12.67 1.41
C CYS A 111 -9.82 -11.52 0.67
N ASP A 112 -10.47 -10.37 0.70
CA ASP A 112 -9.92 -9.09 0.31
C ASP A 112 -9.46 -8.32 1.55
N SER A 113 -8.65 -7.28 1.37
CA SER A 113 -8.14 -6.47 2.47
C SER A 113 -8.08 -5.01 2.06
N SER A 114 -8.24 -4.13 3.03
CA SER A 114 -8.02 -2.69 2.85
C SER A 114 -7.27 -2.12 4.03
N ILE A 115 -6.42 -1.17 3.73
CA ILE A 115 -5.72 -0.34 4.70
C ILE A 115 -5.97 1.12 4.37
N SER A 116 -6.10 1.94 5.38
CA SER A 116 -6.27 3.38 5.21
C SER A 116 -5.10 4.14 5.80
N TYR A 117 -4.82 5.28 5.19
CA TYR A 117 -3.76 6.21 5.58
C TYR A 117 -4.34 7.61 5.75
N ASP A 118 -3.97 8.27 6.83
CA ASP A 118 -4.19 9.70 6.99
C ASP A 118 -3.10 10.47 6.22
N ILE A 119 -3.49 11.10 5.12
CA ILE A 119 -2.61 12.01 4.39
C ILE A 119 -2.60 13.38 5.06
N GLY A 120 -3.64 13.65 5.85
CA GLY A 120 -3.85 14.90 6.59
C GLY A 120 -4.41 16.01 5.72
N THR A 121 -4.42 17.21 6.27
CA THR A 121 -4.94 18.42 5.60
C THR A 121 -3.92 18.95 4.60
N LEU A 122 -4.34 19.12 3.34
CA LEU A 122 -3.57 19.77 2.28
C LEU A 122 -4.13 21.19 2.06
N LYS A 123 -3.27 22.18 2.21
CA LYS A 123 -3.58 23.57 1.82
C LYS A 123 -3.69 23.71 0.30
N PRO A 124 -4.29 24.80 -0.22
CA PRO A 124 -4.27 25.06 -1.66
C PRO A 124 -2.87 24.95 -2.28
N ASN A 125 -2.76 24.16 -3.35
CA ASN A 125 -1.51 23.82 -4.05
C ASN A 125 -0.45 23.04 -3.23
N GLU A 126 -0.78 22.61 -2.02
CA GLU A 126 0.10 21.75 -1.23
C GLU A 126 0.16 20.33 -1.82
N LYS A 127 1.34 19.74 -1.68
CA LYS A 127 1.61 18.36 -2.07
C LYS A 127 2.05 17.55 -0.86
N LYS A 128 1.57 16.30 -0.80
CA LYS A 128 2.02 15.30 0.17
C LYS A 128 2.25 13.98 -0.54
N GLU A 129 3.16 13.18 0.01
CA GLU A 129 3.55 11.89 -0.56
C GLU A 129 3.22 10.76 0.41
N LEU A 130 2.96 9.59 -0.15
CA LEU A 130 2.86 8.30 0.51
C LEU A 130 3.56 7.26 -0.34
N THR A 131 4.42 6.44 0.28
CA THR A 131 5.03 5.30 -0.38
C THR A 131 4.52 4.02 0.23
N VAL A 132 3.95 3.15 -0.59
CA VAL A 132 3.46 1.82 -0.21
C VAL A 132 4.36 0.76 -0.86
N TYR A 133 4.74 -0.22 -0.08
CA TYR A 133 5.58 -1.34 -0.49
C TYR A 133 4.75 -2.63 -0.45
N LEU A 134 4.83 -3.42 -1.51
CA LEU A 134 4.32 -4.78 -1.55
C LEU A 134 5.51 -5.72 -1.73
N TYR A 135 5.81 -6.48 -0.69
CA TYR A 135 6.91 -7.42 -0.66
C TYR A 135 6.39 -8.85 -0.71
N PHE A 136 6.83 -9.59 -1.72
CA PHE A 136 6.45 -11.00 -1.90
C PHE A 136 7.61 -11.91 -1.51
N LYS A 137 7.32 -12.88 -0.66
CA LYS A 137 8.29 -13.83 -0.17
C LYS A 137 7.71 -15.22 0.00
N LYS A 138 8.57 -16.26 -0.04
CA LYS A 138 8.19 -17.60 0.38
C LYS A 138 7.96 -17.63 1.89
N SER A 139 7.03 -18.47 2.34
CA SER A 139 6.55 -18.50 3.73
C SER A 139 7.47 -19.24 4.71
N ASP A 140 8.71 -19.55 4.33
CA ASP A 140 9.65 -20.42 5.08
C ASP A 140 10.67 -19.67 5.94
N GLU A 141 10.59 -18.33 6.02
CA GLU A 141 11.57 -17.55 6.79
C GLU A 141 11.09 -17.19 8.20
N THR A 142 12.06 -16.99 9.10
CA THR A 142 11.77 -16.58 10.46
C THR A 142 11.31 -15.13 10.54
N GLU A 143 10.48 -14.84 11.54
CA GLU A 143 9.97 -13.48 11.80
C GLU A 143 11.10 -12.45 12.02
N GLU A 144 12.20 -12.85 12.61
CA GLU A 144 13.34 -11.96 12.86
C GLU A 144 14.01 -11.50 11.56
N ILE A 145 14.26 -12.43 10.63
CA ILE A 145 14.83 -12.12 9.32
C ILE A 145 13.91 -11.18 8.56
N LEU A 146 12.62 -11.49 8.56
CA LEU A 146 11.60 -10.68 7.91
C LEU A 146 11.56 -9.24 8.45
N ASN A 147 11.50 -9.06 9.76
CA ASN A 147 11.45 -7.73 10.38
C ASN A 147 12.68 -6.88 10.05
N LYS A 148 13.85 -7.52 9.96
CA LYS A 148 15.08 -6.85 9.51
C LYS A 148 14.96 -6.38 8.07
N GLU A 149 14.51 -7.24 7.16
CA GLU A 149 14.34 -6.90 5.74
C GLU A 149 13.30 -5.78 5.53
N LEU A 150 12.14 -5.85 6.18
CA LEU A 150 11.13 -4.79 6.11
C LEU A 150 11.68 -3.45 6.60
N THR A 151 12.51 -3.49 7.64
CA THR A 151 13.17 -2.28 8.18
C THR A 151 14.18 -1.72 7.19
N GLU A 152 14.94 -2.57 6.50
CA GLU A 152 15.90 -2.15 5.47
C GLU A 152 15.19 -1.54 4.26
N ILE A 153 14.10 -2.15 3.80
CA ILE A 153 13.29 -1.63 2.68
C ILE A 153 12.73 -0.24 3.01
N LYS A 154 12.22 -0.03 4.22
CA LYS A 154 11.70 1.29 4.67
C LYS A 154 12.77 2.39 4.68
N LYS A 155 14.05 2.05 4.78
CA LYS A 155 15.17 3.01 4.80
C LYS A 155 15.71 3.35 3.41
N LEU A 156 15.23 2.69 2.37
CA LEU A 156 15.70 2.96 1.00
C LEU A 156 15.38 4.40 0.57
N ASP A 157 16.31 5.00 -0.15
CA ASP A 157 16.04 6.23 -0.87
C ASP A 157 15.24 5.91 -2.14
N VAL A 158 13.92 6.02 -2.01
CA VAL A 158 12.96 5.65 -3.06
C VAL A 158 13.22 6.40 -4.37
N LYS A 159 13.65 7.66 -4.32
CA LYS A 159 13.96 8.46 -5.54
C LYS A 159 15.18 7.91 -6.25
N LYS A 160 16.19 7.52 -5.50
CA LYS A 160 17.41 6.91 -6.04
C LYS A 160 17.14 5.54 -6.64
N GLU A 161 16.32 4.72 -5.97
CA GLU A 161 15.91 3.41 -6.48
C GLU A 161 15.09 3.54 -7.77
N GLU A 162 14.14 4.47 -7.83
CA GLU A 162 13.37 4.77 -9.05
C GLU A 162 14.30 5.12 -10.23
N GLN A 163 15.26 6.03 -10.02
CA GLN A 163 16.24 6.39 -11.05
C GLN A 163 17.12 5.21 -11.48
N THR A 164 17.46 4.32 -10.55
CA THR A 164 18.26 3.12 -10.83
C THR A 164 17.47 2.15 -11.72
N VAL A 165 16.21 1.93 -11.41
CA VAL A 165 15.30 1.10 -12.22
C VAL A 165 15.09 1.72 -13.62
N GLU A 166 14.86 3.02 -13.70
CA GLU A 166 14.73 3.70 -15.00
C GLU A 166 15.98 3.56 -15.88
N LYS A 167 17.18 3.67 -15.30
CA LYS A 167 18.44 3.48 -16.02
C LYS A 167 18.65 2.03 -16.48
N TYR A 168 18.16 1.07 -15.72
CA TYR A 168 18.28 -0.34 -16.08
C TYR A 168 17.45 -0.70 -17.31
N TRP A 169 16.29 -0.06 -17.50
CA TRP A 169 15.37 -0.33 -18.61
C TRP A 169 15.56 0.56 -19.85
N LYS A 170 16.42 1.56 -19.81
CA LYS A 170 16.82 2.42 -20.95
C LYS A 170 18.08 1.87 -21.62
#